data_f3b615b13ef72b198ca82a6cb8180038
#
_entry.id   f3b615b13ef72b198ca82a6cb8180038
#
_cell.length_a   1.000
_cell.length_b   1.000
_cell.length_c   1.000
_cell.angle_alpha   90.00
_cell.angle_beta   90.00
_cell.angle_gamma   90.00
#
_symmetry.space_group_name_H-M   'P 1'
#
loop_
_entity.id
_entity.type
_entity.pdbx_description
1 polymer ?
#
loop_
_entity_poly.entity_id
_entity_poly.type
_entity_poly.pdbx_seq_one_letter_code
_entity_poly.pdbx_strand_id
1 'polypeptide(L)'
;MKKVFILLTALLSVGVINASMNYAKPQKVLVAAELVGFEVEEEQKNVNEGNTINTSLKKLGVVTYINPENNKFVALGHSLINSSSGTEIVGTCYDVHIDDNATYKHLEPSKNSGRIYLDKENPLGHVYYDSCYGIFGEMDNVVKQKYCEVETASRFEIKKGDATILIRLDGEKLESYNVEIVAVNYLANNKNIRIKITDERLISETGGIVQGMSGTPIMQNGKLVGAINSVSVEDSKDAFAVFIDKLL
;
A
#
# COMPACT_ATOMS: atom_id res chain seq x y z
N MET A 1 -56.73 54.01 12.30
CA MET A 1 -55.76 53.14 12.95
C MET A 1 -55.13 52.22 11.87
N LYS A 2 -53.94 52.58 11.38
CA LYS A 2 -53.22 51.78 10.36
C LYS A 2 -52.33 50.82 11.09
N LYS A 3 -52.57 49.52 10.92
CA LYS A 3 -51.64 48.42 11.42
C LYS A 3 -50.49 48.29 10.46
N VAL A 4 -49.28 48.61 10.93
CA VAL A 4 -48.03 48.37 10.22
C VAL A 4 -47.65 46.93 10.46
N PHE A 5 -47.60 46.13 9.39
CA PHE A 5 -47.03 44.77 9.41
C PHE A 5 -45.52 44.91 9.19
N ILE A 6 -44.74 44.63 10.20
CA ILE A 6 -43.27 44.48 10.07
C ILE A 6 -42.99 43.03 9.65
N LEU A 7 -42.56 42.87 8.41
CA LEU A 7 -42.09 41.60 7.88
C LEU A 7 -40.65 41.42 8.30
N LEU A 8 -40.43 40.52 9.28
CA LEU A 8 -39.08 40.15 9.74
C LEU A 8 -38.55 39.12 8.77
N THR A 9 -37.74 39.51 7.78
CA THR A 9 -36.95 38.58 6.95
C THR A 9 -35.75 38.14 7.73
N ALA A 10 -35.80 36.92 8.28
CA ALA A 10 -34.64 36.26 8.79
C ALA A 10 -33.75 35.81 7.64
N LEU A 11 -32.66 36.52 7.41
CA LEU A 11 -31.58 36.05 6.56
C LEU A 11 -30.89 34.88 7.29
N LEU A 12 -31.23 33.67 6.89
CA LEU A 12 -30.42 32.49 7.17
C LEU A 12 -29.15 32.62 6.33
N SER A 13 -28.10 33.14 6.94
CA SER A 13 -26.74 32.99 6.42
C SER A 13 -26.35 31.51 6.56
N VAL A 14 -26.51 30.77 5.48
CA VAL A 14 -25.89 29.45 5.33
C VAL A 14 -24.39 29.71 5.28
N GLY A 15 -23.77 29.64 6.43
CA GLY A 15 -22.30 29.56 6.52
C GLY A 15 -21.88 28.27 5.84
N VAL A 16 -21.41 28.38 4.60
CA VAL A 16 -20.67 27.29 3.95
C VAL A 16 -19.42 27.10 4.78
N ILE A 17 -19.45 26.14 5.67
CA ILE A 17 -18.24 25.64 6.35
C ILE A 17 -17.42 24.97 5.23
N ASN A 18 -16.53 25.73 4.61
CA ASN A 18 -15.43 25.19 3.83
C ASN A 18 -14.48 24.49 4.82
N ALA A 19 -14.86 23.31 5.27
CA ALA A 19 -13.90 22.35 5.77
C ALA A 19 -13.05 21.97 4.55
N SER A 20 -11.95 22.69 4.34
CA SER A 20 -10.89 22.25 3.44
C SER A 20 -10.37 20.95 4.01
N MET A 21 -10.95 19.84 3.58
CA MET A 21 -10.35 18.54 3.81
C MET A 21 -8.99 18.60 3.12
N ASN A 22 -7.93 18.63 3.90
CA ASN A 22 -6.56 18.59 3.39
C ASN A 22 -6.30 17.19 2.82
N TYR A 23 -6.77 16.96 1.60
CA TYR A 23 -6.33 15.80 0.83
C TYR A 23 -4.93 16.09 0.28
N ALA A 24 -4.08 15.07 0.31
CA ALA A 24 -2.77 15.18 -0.31
C ALA A 24 -2.92 15.57 -1.78
N LYS A 25 -2.14 16.55 -2.21
CA LYS A 25 -2.11 16.96 -3.62
C LYS A 25 -1.46 15.89 -4.47
N PRO A 26 -1.88 15.72 -5.74
CA PRO A 26 -1.18 14.84 -6.67
C PRO A 26 0.31 15.15 -6.70
N GLN A 27 1.12 14.09 -6.68
CA GLN A 27 2.58 14.17 -6.67
C GLN A 27 3.13 13.27 -7.78
N LYS A 28 4.34 13.57 -8.25
CA LYS A 28 5.11 12.68 -9.11
C LYS A 28 5.87 11.68 -8.25
N VAL A 29 5.73 10.41 -8.57
CA VAL A 29 6.36 9.31 -7.85
C VAL A 29 6.93 8.28 -8.83
N LEU A 30 7.94 7.53 -8.38
CA LEU A 30 8.47 6.38 -9.11
C LEU A 30 7.71 5.14 -8.67
N VAL A 31 6.92 4.52 -9.55
CA VAL A 31 6.25 3.25 -9.23
C VAL A 31 7.29 2.15 -9.16
N ALA A 32 7.46 1.57 -7.98
CA ALA A 32 8.47 0.55 -7.73
C ALA A 32 7.95 -0.86 -8.07
N ALA A 33 6.84 -1.26 -7.51
CA ALA A 33 6.24 -2.59 -7.68
C ALA A 33 7.23 -3.74 -7.38
N GLU A 34 8.17 -3.51 -6.45
CA GLU A 34 9.23 -4.46 -6.08
C GLU A 34 8.81 -5.29 -4.88
N LEU A 35 8.93 -6.61 -5.01
CA LEU A 35 8.82 -7.52 -3.88
C LEU A 35 10.07 -7.40 -3.00
N VAL A 36 9.87 -7.13 -1.73
CA VAL A 36 10.93 -6.95 -0.74
C VAL A 36 10.59 -7.67 0.55
N GLY A 37 11.62 -7.95 1.34
CA GLY A 37 11.48 -8.45 2.70
C GLY A 37 11.73 -7.35 3.72
N PHE A 38 10.90 -7.30 4.75
CA PHE A 38 11.05 -6.40 5.88
C PHE A 38 11.41 -7.18 7.12
N GLU A 39 12.44 -6.75 7.83
CA GLU A 39 12.80 -7.24 9.15
C GLU A 39 12.77 -6.06 10.12
N VAL A 40 11.87 -6.13 11.10
CA VAL A 40 11.64 -5.05 12.08
C VAL A 40 11.91 -5.56 13.46
N GLU A 41 12.60 -4.76 14.27
CA GLU A 41 12.84 -5.03 15.67
C GLU A 41 11.56 -4.75 16.48
N GLU A 42 11.11 -5.72 17.24
CA GLU A 42 9.96 -5.61 18.13
C GLU A 42 10.42 -5.81 19.58
N GLU A 43 10.25 -4.78 20.39
CA GLU A 43 10.48 -4.89 21.83
C GLU A 43 9.26 -5.54 22.50
N GLN A 44 9.35 -6.82 22.81
CA GLN A 44 8.35 -7.49 23.67
C GLN A 44 8.75 -7.40 25.13
N LYS A 45 7.99 -6.63 25.91
CA LYS A 45 8.10 -6.66 27.38
C LYS A 45 7.47 -7.92 27.92
N ASN A 46 8.29 -8.85 28.41
CA ASN A 46 7.78 -10.02 29.12
C ASN A 46 7.29 -9.59 30.51
N VAL A 47 5.97 -9.45 30.67
CA VAL A 47 5.32 -8.90 31.86
C VAL A 47 5.61 -9.76 33.12
N ASN A 48 5.95 -11.05 32.94
CA ASN A 48 6.16 -11.98 34.05
C ASN A 48 7.60 -12.06 34.58
N GLU A 49 8.60 -11.60 33.80
CA GLU A 49 10.02 -11.73 34.18
C GLU A 49 10.80 -10.41 34.18
N GLY A 50 10.19 -9.30 33.80
CA GLY A 50 10.86 -7.99 33.75
C GLY A 50 11.97 -7.90 32.69
N ASN A 51 12.10 -8.88 31.83
CA ASN A 51 13.09 -8.90 30.77
C ASN A 51 12.50 -8.43 29.45
N THR A 52 13.23 -7.60 28.71
CA THR A 52 12.90 -7.23 27.34
C THR A 52 13.48 -8.29 26.40
N ILE A 53 12.64 -8.94 25.61
CA ILE A 53 13.06 -9.88 24.56
C ILE A 53 12.94 -9.12 23.23
N ASN A 54 14.07 -8.92 22.55
CA ASN A 54 14.06 -8.40 21.18
C ASN A 54 13.72 -9.54 20.22
N THR A 55 12.55 -9.47 19.63
CA THR A 55 12.13 -10.38 18.56
C THR A 55 12.17 -9.65 17.23
N SER A 56 12.55 -10.34 16.15
CA SER A 56 12.47 -9.75 14.81
C SER A 56 11.24 -10.28 14.08
N LEU A 57 10.41 -9.35 13.62
CA LEU A 57 9.29 -9.66 12.73
C LEU A 57 9.76 -9.59 11.28
N LYS A 58 9.54 -10.67 10.53
CA LYS A 58 9.86 -10.75 9.10
C LYS A 58 8.57 -10.83 8.29
N LYS A 59 8.43 -9.97 7.30
CA LYS A 59 7.30 -10.00 6.36
C LYS A 59 7.77 -9.70 4.94
N LEU A 60 7.05 -10.27 3.98
CA LEU A 60 7.16 -9.93 2.56
C LEU A 60 6.10 -8.92 2.18
N GLY A 61 6.42 -8.08 1.22
CA GLY A 61 5.49 -7.14 0.64
C GLY A 61 6.06 -6.39 -0.54
N VAL A 62 5.27 -5.51 -1.11
CA VAL A 62 5.64 -4.76 -2.30
C VAL A 62 5.87 -3.31 -1.94
N VAL A 63 6.98 -2.74 -2.40
CA VAL A 63 7.20 -1.30 -2.40
C VAL A 63 6.30 -0.70 -3.47
N THR A 64 5.35 0.12 -3.04
CA THR A 64 4.34 0.72 -3.92
C THR A 64 4.97 1.80 -4.79
N TYR A 65 5.64 2.75 -4.15
CA TYR A 65 6.34 3.84 -4.84
C TYR A 65 7.52 4.36 -4.04
N ILE A 66 8.41 5.07 -4.74
CA ILE A 66 9.54 5.82 -4.19
C ILE A 66 9.38 7.28 -4.59
N ASN A 67 9.58 8.20 -3.65
CA ASN A 67 9.63 9.62 -3.93
C ASN A 67 10.97 9.96 -4.61
N PRO A 68 10.97 10.54 -5.82
CA PRO A 68 12.20 10.80 -6.57
C PRO A 68 13.09 11.90 -5.97
N GLU A 69 12.57 12.71 -5.04
CA GLU A 69 13.32 13.84 -4.47
C GLU A 69 14.15 13.43 -3.24
N ASN A 70 13.64 12.45 -2.45
CA ASN A 70 14.24 12.11 -1.16
C ASN A 70 14.41 10.61 -0.91
N ASN A 71 14.18 9.76 -1.92
CA ASN A 71 14.27 8.30 -1.87
C ASN A 71 13.36 7.63 -0.83
N LYS A 72 12.44 8.36 -0.23
CA LYS A 72 11.46 7.77 0.69
C LYS A 72 10.50 6.88 -0.06
N PHE A 73 10.19 5.74 0.51
CA PHE A 73 9.26 4.78 -0.07
C PHE A 73 8.08 4.48 0.84
N VAL A 74 7.03 3.95 0.23
CA VAL A 74 5.87 3.38 0.91
C VAL A 74 5.61 1.98 0.41
N ALA A 75 5.24 1.09 1.32
CA ALA A 75 4.99 -0.32 1.02
C ALA A 75 3.82 -0.90 1.83
N LEU A 76 3.40 -2.11 1.51
CA LEU A 76 2.43 -2.97 2.16
C LEU A 76 0.96 -2.56 2.05
N GLY A 77 0.60 -1.29 2.03
CA GLY A 77 -0.81 -0.88 2.05
C GLY A 77 -1.57 -1.16 3.36
N HIS A 78 -0.88 -1.67 4.38
CA HIS A 78 -1.40 -1.94 5.74
C HIS A 78 -0.25 -1.92 6.76
N SER A 79 -0.59 -1.86 8.05
CA SER A 79 0.40 -1.94 9.13
C SER A 79 1.13 -3.28 9.15
N LEU A 80 2.41 -3.24 9.44
CA LEU A 80 3.28 -4.41 9.60
C LEU A 80 3.12 -5.03 11.00
N ILE A 81 3.01 -4.18 12.04
CA ILE A 81 2.90 -4.61 13.45
C ILE A 81 1.49 -4.46 14.02
N ASN A 82 0.46 -4.34 13.15
CA ASN A 82 -0.94 -4.11 13.52
C ASN A 82 -1.18 -2.81 14.31
N SER A 83 -0.38 -1.78 14.07
CA SER A 83 -0.59 -0.46 14.67
C SER A 83 -1.86 0.19 14.12
N SER A 84 -2.74 0.67 15.02
CA SER A 84 -3.96 1.38 14.65
C SER A 84 -3.77 2.89 14.45
N SER A 85 -2.72 3.46 15.05
CA SER A 85 -2.49 4.91 15.11
C SER A 85 -1.20 5.36 14.43
N GLY A 86 -0.37 4.41 14.00
CA GLY A 86 0.99 4.68 13.53
C GLY A 86 2.00 4.74 14.67
N THR A 87 3.19 4.25 14.43
CA THR A 87 4.29 4.22 15.39
C THR A 87 5.64 4.26 14.68
N GLU A 88 6.63 4.83 15.36
CA GLU A 88 8.01 4.73 14.93
C GLU A 88 8.50 3.29 15.11
N ILE A 89 9.22 2.79 14.13
CA ILE A 89 9.81 1.46 14.12
C ILE A 89 11.26 1.55 13.63
N VAL A 90 12.04 0.54 13.97
CA VAL A 90 13.39 0.37 13.44
C VAL A 90 13.43 -0.95 12.69
N GLY A 91 13.78 -0.90 11.42
CA GLY A 91 13.86 -2.10 10.61
C GLY A 91 14.60 -1.88 9.30
N THR A 92 14.84 -2.98 8.62
CA THR A 92 15.59 -3.01 7.37
C THR A 92 14.75 -3.63 6.26
N CYS A 93 14.91 -3.09 5.05
CA CYS A 93 14.33 -3.57 3.82
C CYS A 93 15.41 -4.30 3.03
N TYR A 94 15.09 -5.50 2.55
CA TYR A 94 16.01 -6.38 1.84
C TYR A 94 15.45 -6.80 0.49
N ASP A 95 16.33 -7.03 -0.47
CA ASP A 95 15.97 -7.75 -1.69
C ASP A 95 15.56 -9.20 -1.37
N VAL A 96 14.74 -9.77 -2.23
CA VAL A 96 14.17 -11.10 -2.07
C VAL A 96 14.62 -11.97 -3.23
N HIS A 97 15.37 -13.03 -2.91
CA HIS A 97 15.70 -14.06 -3.87
C HIS A 97 14.70 -15.22 -3.76
N ILE A 98 14.07 -15.52 -4.89
CA ILE A 98 13.14 -16.65 -5.02
C ILE A 98 13.91 -17.78 -5.72
N ASP A 99 13.98 -18.95 -5.12
CA ASP A 99 14.60 -20.13 -5.73
C ASP A 99 13.86 -20.52 -7.02
N ASP A 100 14.56 -20.85 -8.10
CA ASP A 100 14.05 -21.20 -9.44
C ASP A 100 12.92 -22.22 -9.46
N ASN A 101 12.78 -23.02 -8.40
CA ASN A 101 11.70 -24.00 -8.22
C ASN A 101 10.52 -23.48 -7.39
N ALA A 102 10.57 -22.25 -6.89
CA ALA A 102 9.49 -21.64 -6.13
C ALA A 102 8.56 -20.89 -7.08
N THR A 103 7.27 -21.09 -6.95
CA THR A 103 6.26 -20.25 -7.57
C THR A 103 5.70 -19.28 -6.53
N TYR A 104 5.17 -18.16 -6.96
CA TYR A 104 4.52 -17.17 -6.08
C TYR A 104 3.44 -17.79 -5.18
N LYS A 105 2.84 -18.91 -5.58
CA LYS A 105 1.90 -19.72 -4.76
C LYS A 105 2.49 -20.26 -3.46
N HIS A 106 3.81 -20.29 -3.32
CA HIS A 106 4.51 -20.86 -2.17
C HIS A 106 5.13 -19.80 -1.25
N LEU A 107 4.84 -18.52 -1.45
CA LEU A 107 5.35 -17.40 -0.64
C LEU A 107 4.67 -17.32 0.73
N GLU A 108 4.68 -18.40 1.52
CA GLU A 108 4.29 -18.37 2.93
C GLU A 108 5.54 -18.20 3.81
N PRO A 109 5.75 -17.03 4.47
CA PRO A 109 6.90 -16.80 5.35
C PRO A 109 6.95 -17.73 6.56
N SER A 110 5.82 -18.38 6.90
CA SER A 110 5.66 -19.20 8.11
C SER A 110 6.09 -20.66 7.96
N LYS A 111 6.30 -21.14 6.74
CA LYS A 111 6.82 -22.48 6.50
C LYS A 111 8.25 -22.36 5.99
N ASN A 112 9.19 -22.96 6.72
CA ASN A 112 10.60 -23.13 6.34
C ASN A 112 10.74 -23.89 5.00
N SER A 113 10.15 -23.38 3.94
CA SER A 113 10.15 -24.01 2.62
C SER A 113 11.42 -23.73 1.82
N GLY A 114 12.47 -23.18 2.44
CA GLY A 114 13.81 -23.06 1.86
C GLY A 114 13.92 -22.27 0.54
N ARG A 115 12.92 -21.46 0.18
CA ARG A 115 12.75 -20.95 -1.19
C ARG A 115 12.72 -19.43 -1.30
N ILE A 116 12.74 -18.72 -0.19
CA ILE A 116 12.78 -17.27 -0.14
C ILE A 116 13.88 -16.86 0.81
N TYR A 117 14.83 -16.12 0.28
CA TYR A 117 15.96 -15.62 1.04
C TYR A 117 15.96 -14.09 0.99
N LEU A 118 16.22 -13.47 2.14
CA LEU A 118 16.51 -12.05 2.20
C LEU A 118 18.01 -11.85 1.95
N ASP A 119 18.38 -10.99 1.04
CA ASP A 119 19.79 -10.62 0.85
C ASP A 119 20.22 -9.69 2.00
N LYS A 120 20.66 -10.30 3.08
CA LYS A 120 21.09 -9.58 4.29
C LYS A 120 22.47 -8.94 4.16
N GLU A 121 23.23 -9.31 3.14
CA GLU A 121 24.55 -8.75 2.90
C GLU A 121 24.44 -7.37 2.21
N ASN A 122 23.37 -7.17 1.41
CA ASN A 122 23.12 -5.95 0.68
C ASN A 122 21.72 -5.40 0.96
N PRO A 123 21.49 -4.73 2.12
CA PRO A 123 20.20 -4.13 2.42
C PRO A 123 19.84 -3.06 1.39
N LEU A 124 18.57 -2.95 1.04
CA LEU A 124 18.06 -1.94 0.11
C LEU A 124 17.81 -0.60 0.78
N GLY A 125 17.57 -0.60 2.09
CA GLY A 125 17.23 0.60 2.84
C GLY A 125 16.66 0.25 4.21
N HIS A 126 16.08 1.24 4.87
CA HIS A 126 15.54 1.09 6.21
C HIS A 126 14.08 1.56 6.30
N VAL A 127 13.34 1.01 7.27
CA VAL A 127 11.99 1.44 7.62
C VAL A 127 12.00 2.16 8.95
N TYR A 128 11.21 3.23 9.05
CA TYR A 128 11.21 4.09 10.24
C TYR A 128 9.81 4.37 10.80
N TYR A 129 8.75 4.06 10.04
CA TYR A 129 7.39 4.34 10.50
C TYR A 129 6.40 3.31 9.97
N ASP A 130 5.54 2.81 10.85
CA ASP A 130 4.43 1.93 10.54
C ASP A 130 3.11 2.63 10.81
N SER A 131 2.23 2.66 9.83
CA SER A 131 0.90 3.23 9.94
C SER A 131 -0.17 2.19 9.61
N CYS A 132 -1.43 2.47 9.96
CA CYS A 132 -2.53 1.59 9.57
C CYS A 132 -2.74 1.49 8.05
N TYR A 133 -2.09 2.35 7.26
CA TYR A 133 -2.18 2.39 5.79
C TYR A 133 -0.98 1.79 5.08
N GLY A 134 0.16 1.63 5.76
CA GLY A 134 1.38 1.11 5.18
C GLY A 134 2.61 1.45 6.00
N ILE A 135 3.75 0.95 5.57
CA ILE A 135 5.05 1.26 6.15
C ILE A 135 5.80 2.27 5.29
N PHE A 136 6.59 3.08 5.97
CA PHE A 136 7.40 4.14 5.38
C PHE A 136 8.87 3.88 5.67
N GLY A 137 9.70 4.07 4.66
CA GLY A 137 11.14 3.87 4.75
C GLY A 137 11.88 4.78 3.79
N GLU A 138 13.18 4.57 3.71
CA GLU A 138 14.08 5.25 2.79
C GLU A 138 15.01 4.23 2.14
N MET A 139 15.17 4.29 0.81
CA MET A 139 16.08 3.45 0.06
C MET A 139 17.46 4.09 0.06
N ASP A 140 18.51 3.28 0.27
CA ASP A 140 19.90 3.76 0.29
C ASP A 140 20.37 4.18 -1.10
N ASN A 141 19.99 3.41 -2.13
CA ASN A 141 20.37 3.66 -3.51
C ASN A 141 19.17 3.51 -4.45
N VAL A 142 18.79 4.58 -5.15
CA VAL A 142 17.70 4.57 -6.11
C VAL A 142 18.19 4.82 -7.52
N VAL A 143 18.16 3.79 -8.36
CA VAL A 143 18.40 3.91 -9.80
C VAL A 143 17.10 4.32 -10.47
N LYS A 144 16.85 5.63 -10.61
CA LYS A 144 15.56 6.18 -11.09
C LYS A 144 15.14 5.62 -12.45
N GLN A 145 16.08 5.30 -13.33
CA GLN A 145 15.81 4.74 -14.66
C GLN A 145 15.18 3.34 -14.63
N LYS A 146 15.26 2.63 -13.49
CA LYS A 146 14.61 1.33 -13.27
C LYS A 146 13.09 1.47 -13.14
N TYR A 147 12.58 2.66 -12.79
CA TYR A 147 11.22 2.90 -12.40
C TYR A 147 10.46 3.81 -13.37
N CYS A 148 9.13 3.67 -13.40
CA CYS A 148 8.26 4.53 -14.17
C CYS A 148 7.80 5.71 -13.30
N GLU A 149 8.07 6.96 -13.73
CA GLU A 149 7.54 8.16 -13.08
C GLU A 149 6.09 8.38 -13.52
N VAL A 150 5.19 8.50 -12.55
CA VAL A 150 3.77 8.76 -12.78
C VAL A 150 3.24 9.81 -11.80
N GLU A 151 2.08 10.38 -12.11
CA GLU A 151 1.32 11.17 -11.14
C GLU A 151 0.46 10.27 -10.24
N THR A 152 0.30 10.66 -8.98
CA THR A 152 -0.71 10.08 -8.10
C THR A 152 -2.07 10.71 -8.38
N ALA A 153 -3.15 9.92 -8.28
CA ALA A 153 -4.50 10.42 -8.45
C ALA A 153 -5.05 11.01 -7.13
N SER A 154 -5.91 12.01 -7.25
CA SER A 154 -6.83 12.31 -6.16
C SER A 154 -7.85 11.17 -6.01
N ARG A 155 -8.27 10.85 -4.77
CA ARG A 155 -9.31 9.82 -4.54
C ARG A 155 -10.60 10.05 -5.32
N PHE A 156 -10.93 11.31 -5.65
CA PHE A 156 -12.13 11.69 -6.40
C PHE A 156 -12.02 11.41 -7.91
N GLU A 157 -10.81 11.18 -8.42
CA GLU A 157 -10.60 10.78 -9.82
C GLU A 157 -10.83 9.28 -10.02
N ILE A 158 -10.80 8.49 -8.94
CA ILE A 158 -10.90 7.02 -8.98
C ILE A 158 -12.33 6.61 -9.28
N LYS A 159 -12.53 5.76 -10.29
CA LYS A 159 -13.84 5.31 -10.74
C LYS A 159 -13.89 3.78 -10.86
N LYS A 160 -15.10 3.23 -10.82
CA LYS A 160 -15.33 1.84 -11.22
C LYS A 160 -14.96 1.63 -12.68
N GLY A 161 -14.49 0.45 -13.02
CA GLY A 161 -14.09 0.03 -14.35
C GLY A 161 -12.63 -0.36 -14.44
N ASP A 162 -12.09 -0.34 -15.64
CA ASP A 162 -10.78 -0.86 -15.98
C ASP A 162 -9.66 -0.16 -15.21
N ALA A 163 -8.73 -0.98 -14.74
CA ALA A 163 -7.50 -0.57 -14.08
C ALA A 163 -6.43 -1.67 -14.29
N THR A 164 -5.22 -1.42 -13.85
CA THR A 164 -4.17 -2.43 -13.85
C THR A 164 -3.45 -2.44 -12.51
N ILE A 165 -2.83 -3.57 -12.19
CA ILE A 165 -1.82 -3.67 -11.14
C ILE A 165 -0.46 -3.88 -11.77
N LEU A 166 0.58 -3.37 -11.12
CA LEU A 166 1.96 -3.53 -11.57
C LEU A 166 2.72 -4.35 -10.53
N ILE A 167 3.44 -5.38 -10.98
CA ILE A 167 4.21 -6.25 -10.08
C ILE A 167 5.36 -6.93 -10.83
N ARG A 168 6.41 -7.28 -10.11
CA ARG A 168 7.55 -8.08 -10.58
C ARG A 168 7.46 -9.47 -9.97
N LEU A 169 6.77 -10.39 -10.63
CA LEU A 169 6.58 -11.75 -10.13
C LEU A 169 7.86 -12.57 -10.14
N ASP A 170 8.74 -12.32 -11.10
CA ASP A 170 10.06 -12.95 -11.21
C ASP A 170 11.19 -12.13 -10.55
N GLY A 171 10.84 -11.01 -9.90
CA GLY A 171 11.81 -10.10 -9.31
C GLY A 171 12.49 -9.15 -10.30
N GLU A 172 12.46 -9.42 -11.59
CA GLU A 172 13.18 -8.63 -12.61
C GLU A 172 12.23 -7.77 -13.46
N LYS A 173 11.26 -8.40 -14.12
CA LYS A 173 10.43 -7.74 -15.10
C LYS A 173 9.18 -7.12 -14.49
N LEU A 174 9.00 -5.82 -14.71
CA LEU A 174 7.75 -5.16 -14.36
C LEU A 174 6.65 -5.57 -15.34
N GLU A 175 5.62 -6.22 -14.82
CA GLU A 175 4.46 -6.64 -15.59
C GLU A 175 3.20 -5.89 -15.14
N SER A 176 2.30 -5.71 -16.11
CA SER A 176 0.99 -5.10 -15.89
C SER A 176 -0.10 -6.14 -16.10
N TYR A 177 -0.98 -6.26 -15.12
CA TYR A 177 -2.11 -7.19 -15.14
C TYR A 177 -3.43 -6.44 -15.03
N ASN A 178 -4.42 -6.85 -15.84
CA ASN A 178 -5.72 -6.23 -15.87
C ASN A 178 -6.53 -6.56 -14.61
N VAL A 179 -7.17 -5.55 -14.08
CA VAL A 179 -8.11 -5.65 -12.96
C VAL A 179 -9.31 -4.75 -13.23
N GLU A 180 -10.41 -4.99 -12.53
CA GLU A 180 -11.57 -4.11 -12.51
C GLU A 180 -11.72 -3.50 -11.13
N ILE A 181 -11.85 -2.18 -11.03
CA ILE A 181 -12.30 -1.50 -9.81
C ILE A 181 -13.81 -1.69 -9.72
N VAL A 182 -14.25 -2.58 -8.84
CA VAL A 182 -15.67 -2.92 -8.67
C VAL A 182 -16.40 -2.04 -7.66
N ALA A 183 -15.66 -1.46 -6.70
CA ALA A 183 -16.23 -0.53 -5.74
C ALA A 183 -15.19 0.49 -5.23
N VAL A 184 -15.67 1.69 -4.92
CA VAL A 184 -14.91 2.76 -4.25
C VAL A 184 -15.70 3.21 -3.02
N ASN A 185 -15.08 3.13 -1.83
CA ASN A 185 -15.67 3.52 -0.56
C ASN A 185 -14.83 4.63 0.09
N TYR A 186 -15.30 5.86 -0.01
CA TYR A 186 -14.61 7.05 0.52
C TYR A 186 -14.60 7.11 2.05
N LEU A 187 -15.54 6.43 2.70
CA LEU A 187 -15.72 6.46 4.16
C LEU A 187 -14.96 5.33 4.87
N ALA A 188 -14.51 4.31 4.12
CA ALA A 188 -13.74 3.24 4.69
C ALA A 188 -12.38 3.73 5.21
N ASN A 189 -11.90 3.11 6.32
CA ASN A 189 -10.59 3.46 6.86
C ASN A 189 -9.46 3.00 5.94
N ASN A 190 -9.39 1.72 5.60
CA ASN A 190 -8.28 1.15 4.82
C ASN A 190 -8.71 0.20 3.68
N LYS A 191 -10.00 -0.05 3.48
CA LYS A 191 -10.56 -0.83 2.36
C LYS A 191 -11.35 0.07 1.44
N ASN A 192 -10.63 1.03 0.82
CA ASN A 192 -11.23 2.11 0.05
C ASN A 192 -11.59 1.69 -1.37
N ILE A 193 -10.77 0.84 -1.98
CA ILE A 193 -10.96 0.34 -3.34
C ILE A 193 -11.14 -1.17 -3.24
N ARG A 194 -12.16 -1.72 -3.90
CA ARG A 194 -12.27 -3.15 -4.14
C ARG A 194 -11.99 -3.42 -5.60
N ILE A 195 -11.05 -4.30 -5.86
CA ILE A 195 -10.67 -4.73 -7.21
C ILE A 195 -11.00 -6.20 -7.41
N LYS A 196 -11.23 -6.57 -8.65
CA LYS A 196 -11.32 -7.95 -9.12
C LYS A 196 -10.24 -8.19 -10.17
N ILE A 197 -9.47 -9.26 -10.01
CA ILE A 197 -8.47 -9.68 -11.01
C ILE A 197 -9.21 -10.25 -12.21
N THR A 198 -8.90 -9.71 -13.39
CA THR A 198 -9.50 -10.13 -14.68
C THR A 198 -8.46 -10.68 -15.65
N ASP A 199 -7.17 -10.55 -15.34
CA ASP A 199 -6.09 -11.03 -16.19
C ASP A 199 -5.88 -12.54 -15.99
N GLU A 200 -6.16 -13.31 -17.04
CA GLU A 200 -6.03 -14.78 -17.03
C GLU A 200 -4.58 -15.24 -16.83
N ARG A 201 -3.58 -14.43 -17.21
CA ARG A 201 -2.16 -14.76 -16.99
C ARG A 201 -1.89 -14.81 -15.49
N LEU A 202 -2.26 -13.77 -14.74
CA LEU A 202 -2.08 -13.72 -13.30
C LEU A 202 -2.88 -14.82 -12.59
N ILE A 203 -4.14 -15.05 -13.02
CA ILE A 203 -5.00 -16.09 -12.47
C ILE A 203 -4.37 -17.49 -12.68
N SER A 204 -3.85 -17.74 -13.87
CA SER A 204 -3.19 -19.02 -14.18
C SER A 204 -1.92 -19.24 -13.36
N GLU A 205 -1.14 -18.18 -13.17
CA GLU A 205 0.18 -18.23 -12.51
C GLU A 205 0.06 -18.33 -11.00
N THR A 206 -0.80 -17.50 -10.37
CA THR A 206 -0.88 -17.37 -8.91
C THR A 206 -2.22 -17.81 -8.33
N GLY A 207 -3.25 -17.95 -9.14
CA GLY A 207 -4.63 -18.18 -8.69
C GLY A 207 -5.35 -16.92 -8.22
N GLY A 208 -4.73 -15.74 -8.34
CA GLY A 208 -5.22 -14.45 -7.86
C GLY A 208 -4.20 -13.72 -6.99
N ILE A 209 -4.66 -12.92 -6.05
CA ILE A 209 -3.77 -12.21 -5.11
C ILE A 209 -3.29 -13.20 -4.03
N VAL A 210 -1.99 -13.29 -3.85
CA VAL A 210 -1.35 -14.15 -2.86
C VAL A 210 -0.62 -13.33 -1.79
N GLN A 211 -0.24 -13.99 -0.71
CA GLN A 211 0.54 -13.39 0.36
C GLN A 211 1.88 -12.85 -0.19
N GLY A 212 2.29 -11.66 0.26
CA GLY A 212 3.44 -10.94 -0.28
C GLY A 212 3.08 -9.89 -1.33
N MET A 213 1.88 -9.95 -1.94
CA MET A 213 1.41 -8.92 -2.89
C MET A 213 0.83 -7.66 -2.22
N SER A 214 0.80 -7.58 -0.90
CA SER A 214 0.43 -6.34 -0.18
C SER A 214 1.38 -5.21 -0.56
N GLY A 215 0.85 -4.05 -0.92
CA GLY A 215 1.60 -2.92 -1.45
C GLY A 215 1.61 -2.82 -2.98
N THR A 216 1.13 -3.84 -3.70
CA THR A 216 1.06 -3.79 -5.17
C THR A 216 0.32 -2.55 -5.65
N PRO A 217 0.97 -1.68 -6.48
CA PRO A 217 0.36 -0.45 -6.98
C PRO A 217 -0.76 -0.72 -7.96
N ILE A 218 -1.84 0.07 -7.84
CA ILE A 218 -2.98 0.06 -8.74
C ILE A 218 -2.93 1.31 -9.61
N MET A 219 -3.02 1.12 -10.91
CA MET A 219 -3.00 2.18 -11.92
C MET A 219 -4.37 2.32 -12.58
N GLN A 220 -4.83 3.56 -12.73
CA GLN A 220 -6.00 3.88 -13.54
C GLN A 220 -5.74 5.17 -14.34
N ASN A 221 -6.03 5.17 -15.63
CA ASN A 221 -5.82 6.32 -16.52
C ASN A 221 -4.40 6.91 -16.48
N GLY A 222 -3.38 6.03 -16.34
CA GLY A 222 -1.97 6.44 -16.28
C GLY A 222 -1.52 7.02 -14.93
N LYS A 223 -2.38 7.03 -13.92
CA LYS A 223 -2.06 7.53 -12.56
C LYS A 223 -2.04 6.41 -11.54
N LEU A 224 -1.22 6.56 -10.51
CA LEU A 224 -1.22 5.70 -9.33
C LEU A 224 -2.42 6.07 -8.43
N VAL A 225 -3.34 5.11 -8.21
CA VAL A 225 -4.59 5.35 -7.50
C VAL A 225 -4.64 4.74 -6.10
N GLY A 226 -3.83 3.72 -5.84
CA GLY A 226 -3.82 3.04 -4.55
C GLY A 226 -2.84 1.88 -4.49
N ALA A 227 -2.84 1.19 -3.35
CA ALA A 227 -2.03 0.00 -3.09
C ALA A 227 -2.89 -1.12 -2.51
N ILE A 228 -2.69 -2.35 -2.97
CA ILE A 228 -3.38 -3.53 -2.42
C ILE A 228 -2.98 -3.69 -0.96
N ASN A 229 -3.97 -3.87 -0.08
CA ASN A 229 -3.74 -4.09 1.34
C ASN A 229 -4.19 -5.45 1.87
N SER A 230 -5.14 -6.09 1.21
CA SER A 230 -5.65 -7.40 1.63
C SER A 230 -6.40 -8.11 0.51
N VAL A 231 -6.36 -9.42 0.54
CA VAL A 231 -7.15 -10.29 -0.33
C VAL A 231 -8.49 -10.63 0.36
N SER A 232 -9.54 -10.91 -0.41
CA SER A 232 -10.79 -11.44 0.12
C SER A 232 -10.58 -12.88 0.63
N VAL A 233 -11.21 -13.18 1.76
CA VAL A 233 -11.17 -14.55 2.33
C VAL A 233 -12.00 -15.53 1.47
N GLU A 234 -12.99 -15.01 0.74
CA GLU A 234 -13.94 -15.81 -0.05
C GLU A 234 -13.40 -16.13 -1.45
N ASP A 235 -12.67 -15.20 -2.07
CA ASP A 235 -12.14 -15.34 -3.43
C ASP A 235 -10.80 -14.60 -3.56
N SER A 236 -9.74 -15.32 -3.90
CA SER A 236 -8.40 -14.76 -4.13
C SER A 236 -8.32 -13.79 -5.32
N LYS A 237 -9.32 -13.79 -6.19
CA LYS A 237 -9.43 -12.82 -7.31
C LYS A 237 -9.98 -11.47 -6.86
N ASP A 238 -10.59 -11.39 -5.67
CA ASP A 238 -11.09 -10.16 -5.08
C ASP A 238 -10.10 -9.62 -4.04
N ALA A 239 -9.72 -8.36 -4.16
CA ALA A 239 -8.83 -7.71 -3.21
C ALA A 239 -9.32 -6.32 -2.82
N PHE A 240 -8.81 -5.86 -1.70
CA PHE A 240 -9.02 -4.51 -1.19
C PHE A 240 -7.74 -3.71 -1.25
N ALA A 241 -7.89 -2.40 -1.38
CA ALA A 241 -6.77 -1.49 -1.44
C ALA A 241 -7.07 -0.18 -0.70
N VAL A 242 -6.00 0.48 -0.31
CA VAL A 242 -6.03 1.82 0.27
C VAL A 242 -5.84 2.86 -0.83
N PHE A 243 -6.46 4.04 -0.67
CA PHE A 243 -6.20 5.18 -1.56
C PHE A 243 -4.76 5.64 -1.46
N ILE A 244 -4.19 6.04 -2.60
CA ILE A 244 -2.82 6.54 -2.64
C ILE A 244 -2.62 7.80 -1.80
N ASP A 245 -3.61 8.68 -1.71
CA ASP A 245 -3.51 9.93 -0.95
C ASP A 245 -3.45 9.74 0.59
N LYS A 246 -3.62 8.52 1.08
CA LYS A 246 -3.37 8.13 2.47
C LYS A 246 -1.93 7.67 2.71
N LEU A 247 -1.20 7.47 1.63
CA LEU A 247 0.17 7.00 1.61
C LEU A 247 1.18 8.12 1.24
N LEU A 248 0.69 9.34 0.97
CA LEU A 248 1.49 10.52 0.60
C LEU A 248 1.96 11.35 1.79
#